data_a9d77f85273d91857114b8f461ec7227
#
_entry.id   a9d77f85273d91857114b8f461ec7227
#
_cell.length_a   1.000
_cell.length_b   1.000
_cell.length_c   1.000
_cell.angle_alpha   90.00
_cell.angle_beta   90.00
_cell.angle_gamma   90.00
#
_symmetry.space_group_name_H-M   'P 1'
#
loop_
_entity.id
_entity.type
_entity.pdbx_description
1 polymer ?
#
loop_
_entity_poly.entity_id
_entity_poly.type
_entity_poly.pdbx_seq_one_letter_code
_entity_poly.pdbx_strand_id
1 'polypeptide(L)'
;MKTLIHIIPTLENGGAETVLTRLVEEFANNDIEQIVISIQGNANDFNHAQIARYCKVIIVKEDFYLVKKVFKAYTQATVLAWMYKGILKAHQWKSKFNTQQNIIWNIRRSSFRPKEVYQKTSLLFFGLFSKIARTPIIYCAYQAEKIHNRYGFHKGKSAVIQNRLAKKLQLNNVNISPIEGKYILYIGRYNHAKGPDRLVEIAQKLLPKNPLYSLVIAGSGWTNEMIPYNLKEQTVLLGNVKEIVPLYTHATALVFTSYTEGYPNVLVEAAVCGTPIVGFAAGDSPSILADYSLGNLVASKQDFCAQLQQLIDQPLAPKVRETAAKKALHHFDFKQTYQAYHDFIFP
;
A
#
# COMPACT_ATOMS: atom_id res chain seq x y z
N MET A 1 22.42 21.31 6.52
CA MET A 1 21.00 20.90 6.36
C MET A 1 20.96 19.52 5.75
N LYS A 2 20.16 18.60 6.32
CA LYS A 2 20.01 17.23 5.78
C LYS A 2 19.13 17.32 4.54
N THR A 3 19.60 16.79 3.40
CA THR A 3 18.83 16.79 2.14
C THR A 3 18.52 15.36 1.71
N LEU A 4 17.26 15.09 1.35
CA LEU A 4 16.77 13.80 0.90
C LEU A 4 16.21 13.90 -0.52
N ILE A 5 16.73 13.09 -1.43
CA ILE A 5 16.26 13.00 -2.81
C ILE A 5 15.48 11.70 -2.98
N HIS A 6 14.21 11.80 -3.31
CA HIS A 6 13.38 10.64 -3.67
C HIS A 6 13.39 10.43 -5.19
N ILE A 7 13.61 9.19 -5.64
CA ILE A 7 13.50 8.82 -7.05
C ILE A 7 12.44 7.73 -7.19
N ILE A 8 11.33 8.05 -7.84
CA ILE A 8 10.15 7.19 -7.96
C ILE A 8 9.72 7.05 -9.43
N PRO A 9 9.14 5.91 -9.86
CA PRO A 9 8.66 5.75 -11.23
C PRO A 9 7.58 6.76 -11.65
N THR A 10 6.51 6.90 -10.89
CA THR A 10 5.36 7.79 -11.15
C THR A 10 4.86 8.37 -9.83
N LEU A 11 3.90 9.31 -9.90
CA LEU A 11 3.16 9.84 -8.75
C LEU A 11 1.66 9.54 -8.85
N GLU A 12 1.31 8.50 -9.58
CA GLU A 12 -0.07 8.00 -9.72
C GLU A 12 -0.65 7.51 -8.38
N ASN A 13 -1.88 7.00 -8.40
CA ASN A 13 -2.50 6.44 -7.21
C ASN A 13 -2.00 5.02 -6.95
N GLY A 14 -1.15 4.84 -5.94
CA GLY A 14 -0.58 3.55 -5.56
C GLY A 14 -0.06 3.54 -4.11
N GLY A 15 0.18 2.35 -3.58
CA GLY A 15 0.61 2.19 -2.19
C GLY A 15 1.99 2.76 -1.89
N ALA A 16 2.93 2.74 -2.84
CA ALA A 16 4.26 3.33 -2.68
C ALA A 16 4.19 4.86 -2.68
N GLU A 17 3.40 5.40 -3.59
CA GLU A 17 3.17 6.82 -3.80
C GLU A 17 2.45 7.45 -2.59
N THR A 18 1.47 6.76 -2.03
CA THR A 18 0.79 7.17 -0.79
C THR A 18 1.76 7.29 0.38
N VAL A 19 2.66 6.31 0.54
CA VAL A 19 3.69 6.37 1.60
C VAL A 19 4.69 7.47 1.35
N LEU A 20 5.15 7.67 0.11
CA LEU A 20 6.03 8.78 -0.26
C LEU A 20 5.40 10.12 0.12
N THR A 21 4.13 10.35 -0.26
CA THR A 21 3.42 11.60 0.02
C THR A 21 3.40 11.93 1.52
N ARG A 22 3.15 10.92 2.35
CA ARG A 22 3.14 11.08 3.82
C ARG A 22 4.54 11.30 4.41
N LEU A 23 5.54 10.59 3.90
CA LEU A 23 6.92 10.80 4.33
C LEU A 23 7.39 12.21 3.97
N VAL A 24 7.06 12.69 2.77
CA VAL A 24 7.40 14.06 2.35
C VAL A 24 6.80 15.10 3.29
N GLU A 25 5.55 14.96 3.67
CA GLU A 25 4.89 15.83 4.64
C GLU A 25 5.58 15.79 6.02
N GLU A 26 5.85 14.60 6.56
CA GLU A 26 6.47 14.48 7.89
C GLU A 26 7.93 14.95 7.90
N PHE A 27 8.70 14.67 6.85
CA PHE A 27 10.08 15.17 6.75
C PHE A 27 10.12 16.69 6.60
N ALA A 28 9.19 17.31 5.85
CA ALA A 28 9.09 18.75 5.73
C ALA A 28 8.75 19.42 7.06
N ASN A 29 7.84 18.82 7.85
CA ASN A 29 7.48 19.29 9.18
C ASN A 29 8.63 19.16 10.22
N ASN A 30 9.71 18.47 9.86
CA ASN A 30 10.91 18.31 10.69
C ASN A 30 12.17 18.90 10.02
N ASP A 31 12.02 19.96 9.24
CA ASP A 31 13.07 20.77 8.62
C ASP A 31 14.07 19.98 7.75
N ILE A 32 13.64 18.88 7.13
CA ILE A 32 14.44 18.14 6.16
C ILE A 32 14.12 18.63 4.76
N GLU A 33 15.12 19.18 4.08
CA GLU A 33 15.00 19.56 2.69
C GLU A 33 14.79 18.34 1.81
N GLN A 34 13.82 18.39 0.90
CA GLN A 34 13.49 17.27 0.05
C GLN A 34 13.33 17.65 -1.41
N ILE A 35 13.67 16.71 -2.29
CA ILE A 35 13.44 16.81 -3.73
C ILE A 35 12.85 15.47 -4.20
N VAL A 36 11.73 15.52 -4.91
CA VAL A 36 11.11 14.33 -5.51
C VAL A 36 11.34 14.34 -7.02
N ILE A 37 11.91 13.26 -7.54
CA ILE A 37 12.16 13.07 -8.97
C ILE A 37 11.27 11.94 -9.47
N SER A 38 10.28 12.27 -10.30
CA SER A 38 9.39 11.31 -10.96
C SER A 38 9.91 10.97 -12.36
N ILE A 39 10.18 9.66 -12.60
CA ILE A 39 10.85 9.21 -13.82
C ILE A 39 9.91 9.25 -15.04
N GLN A 40 8.65 8.82 -14.87
CA GLN A 40 7.67 8.66 -15.96
C GLN A 40 6.35 9.38 -15.69
N GLY A 41 6.23 10.04 -14.54
CA GLY A 41 5.03 10.78 -14.14
C GLY A 41 4.75 12.01 -15.01
N ASN A 42 3.69 12.69 -14.66
CA ASN A 42 3.28 13.99 -15.22
C ASN A 42 2.69 14.88 -14.11
N ALA A 43 2.46 16.16 -14.42
CA ALA A 43 1.96 17.13 -13.44
C ALA A 43 0.52 16.84 -12.98
N ASN A 44 -0.24 16.04 -13.72
CA ASN A 44 -1.61 15.64 -13.39
C ASN A 44 -1.68 14.35 -12.57
N ASP A 45 -0.53 13.73 -12.22
CA ASP A 45 -0.53 12.55 -11.37
C ASP A 45 -1.19 12.84 -10.02
N PHE A 46 -1.95 11.88 -9.51
CA PHE A 46 -2.81 12.00 -8.33
C PHE A 46 -2.12 12.61 -7.09
N ASN A 47 -0.86 12.21 -6.85
CA ASN A 47 -0.11 12.67 -5.67
C ASN A 47 0.78 13.90 -5.95
N HIS A 48 0.90 14.36 -7.21
CA HIS A 48 1.81 15.43 -7.58
C HIS A 48 1.53 16.73 -6.81
N ALA A 49 0.31 17.23 -6.89
CA ALA A 49 -0.08 18.49 -6.26
C ALA A 49 0.10 18.50 -4.74
N GLN A 50 -0.12 17.36 -4.08
CA GLN A 50 0.05 17.23 -2.64
C GLN A 50 1.54 17.26 -2.26
N ILE A 51 2.39 16.54 -2.98
CA ILE A 51 3.84 16.51 -2.74
C ILE A 51 4.48 17.88 -3.01
N ALA A 52 4.05 18.55 -4.08
CA ALA A 52 4.56 19.87 -4.48
C ALA A 52 4.30 20.98 -3.45
N ARG A 53 3.41 20.78 -2.49
CA ARG A 53 3.20 21.71 -1.35
C ARG A 53 4.35 21.72 -0.34
N TYR A 54 5.10 20.63 -0.28
CA TYR A 54 6.11 20.42 0.75
C TYR A 54 7.54 20.40 0.21
N CYS A 55 7.73 20.09 -1.10
CA CYS A 55 9.05 20.01 -1.68
C CYS A 55 9.04 20.23 -3.19
N LYS A 56 10.24 20.41 -3.76
CA LYS A 56 10.42 20.51 -5.21
C LYS A 56 10.15 19.16 -5.88
N VAL A 57 9.27 19.14 -6.87
CA VAL A 57 9.01 17.97 -7.74
C VAL A 57 9.64 18.22 -9.11
N ILE A 58 10.35 17.22 -9.64
CA ILE A 58 10.95 17.22 -10.97
C ILE A 58 10.40 16.04 -11.76
N ILE A 59 9.83 16.33 -12.92
CA ILE A 59 9.36 15.33 -13.87
C ILE A 59 10.42 15.16 -14.95
N VAL A 60 11.05 13.98 -14.99
CA VAL A 60 12.23 13.73 -15.84
C VAL A 60 11.95 13.93 -17.32
N LYS A 61 10.73 13.60 -17.79
CA LYS A 61 10.32 13.80 -19.18
C LYS A 61 10.27 15.27 -19.58
N GLU A 62 9.99 16.16 -18.62
CA GLU A 62 9.84 17.59 -18.84
C GLU A 62 11.19 18.31 -18.72
N ASP A 63 12.02 17.92 -17.75
CA ASP A 63 13.31 18.57 -17.50
C ASP A 63 14.39 17.63 -16.94
N PHE A 64 15.05 16.90 -17.84
CA PHE A 64 16.19 16.07 -17.46
C PHE A 64 17.43 16.88 -17.04
N TYR A 65 17.56 18.13 -17.49
CA TYR A 65 18.68 18.98 -17.11
C TYR A 65 18.66 19.33 -15.62
N LEU A 66 17.45 19.54 -15.05
CA LEU A 66 17.30 19.75 -13.61
C LEU A 66 17.76 18.56 -12.79
N VAL A 67 17.56 17.33 -13.25
CA VAL A 67 18.07 16.13 -12.55
C VAL A 67 19.59 16.19 -12.41
N LYS A 68 20.29 16.51 -13.50
CA LYS A 68 21.77 16.66 -13.49
C LYS A 68 22.19 17.79 -12.52
N LYS A 69 21.49 18.92 -12.56
CA LYS A 69 21.76 20.09 -11.69
C LYS A 69 21.59 19.73 -10.21
N VAL A 70 20.51 19.00 -9.85
CA VAL A 70 20.27 18.53 -8.48
C VAL A 70 21.37 17.59 -8.02
N PHE A 71 21.71 16.57 -8.81
CA PHE A 71 22.76 15.61 -8.42
C PHE A 71 24.11 16.30 -8.20
N LYS A 72 24.45 17.32 -8.98
CA LYS A 72 25.69 18.08 -8.83
C LYS A 72 25.65 19.08 -7.66
N ALA A 73 24.50 19.67 -7.38
CA ALA A 73 24.36 20.62 -6.27
C ALA A 73 24.34 19.92 -4.89
N TYR A 74 23.67 18.77 -4.80
CA TYR A 74 23.44 18.04 -3.55
C TYR A 74 24.31 16.78 -3.44
N THR A 75 25.61 16.93 -3.48
CA THR A 75 26.59 15.81 -3.51
C THR A 75 26.56 14.96 -2.24
N GLN A 76 26.19 15.53 -1.10
CA GLN A 76 26.09 14.86 0.21
C GLN A 76 24.68 14.39 0.55
N ALA A 77 23.69 14.58 -0.34
CA ALA A 77 22.32 14.15 -0.11
C ALA A 77 22.21 12.63 -0.07
N THR A 78 21.27 12.13 0.73
CA THR A 78 20.86 10.74 0.64
C THR A 78 19.78 10.60 -0.45
N VAL A 79 19.92 9.59 -1.30
CA VAL A 79 18.96 9.24 -2.35
C VAL A 79 18.15 8.04 -1.91
N LEU A 80 16.88 8.23 -1.66
CA LEU A 80 15.92 7.13 -1.41
C LEU A 80 15.29 6.71 -2.74
N ALA A 81 15.72 5.56 -3.24
CA ALA A 81 15.33 5.04 -4.56
C ALA A 81 14.17 4.06 -4.45
N TRP A 82 13.02 4.42 -4.99
CA TRP A 82 11.77 3.70 -4.86
C TRP A 82 11.58 2.69 -5.99
N MET A 83 11.34 1.44 -5.62
CA MET A 83 11.13 0.33 -6.55
C MET A 83 12.32 0.13 -7.51
N TYR A 84 12.36 -0.95 -8.24
CA TYR A 84 13.49 -1.32 -9.11
C TYR A 84 13.86 -0.28 -10.15
N LYS A 85 12.84 0.39 -10.73
CA LYS A 85 13.08 1.44 -11.73
C LYS A 85 13.77 2.67 -11.13
N GLY A 86 13.33 3.10 -9.94
CA GLY A 86 13.98 4.17 -9.19
C GLY A 86 15.41 3.80 -8.81
N ILE A 87 15.62 2.56 -8.35
CA ILE A 87 16.95 2.03 -8.00
C ILE A 87 17.92 2.09 -9.19
N LEU A 88 17.50 1.56 -10.34
CA LEU A 88 18.36 1.60 -11.55
C LEU A 88 18.71 3.03 -11.95
N LYS A 89 17.73 3.92 -11.95
CA LYS A 89 17.95 5.33 -12.31
C LYS A 89 18.86 6.05 -11.34
N ALA A 90 18.73 5.81 -10.04
CA ALA A 90 19.59 6.39 -9.02
C ALA A 90 21.08 6.03 -9.28
N HIS A 91 21.37 4.76 -9.46
CA HIS A 91 22.74 4.30 -9.77
C HIS A 91 23.24 4.80 -11.13
N GLN A 92 22.38 4.74 -12.16
CA GLN A 92 22.72 5.23 -13.49
C GLN A 92 23.07 6.73 -13.48
N TRP A 93 22.30 7.56 -12.77
CA TRP A 93 22.56 8.99 -12.70
C TRP A 93 23.76 9.34 -11.82
N LYS A 94 23.92 8.65 -10.67
CA LYS A 94 25.12 8.79 -9.84
C LYS A 94 26.39 8.55 -10.66
N SER A 95 26.46 7.46 -11.43
CA SER A 95 27.59 7.13 -12.31
C SER A 95 27.73 8.14 -13.46
N LYS A 96 26.64 8.42 -14.20
CA LYS A 96 26.65 9.32 -15.35
C LYS A 96 27.11 10.74 -15.01
N PHE A 97 26.74 11.23 -13.82
CA PHE A 97 27.08 12.59 -13.39
C PHE A 97 28.34 12.66 -12.54
N ASN A 98 28.95 11.52 -12.27
CA ASN A 98 30.15 11.37 -11.41
C ASN A 98 29.96 12.04 -10.05
N THR A 99 28.98 11.58 -9.28
CA THR A 99 28.61 12.14 -7.97
C THR A 99 28.67 11.09 -6.87
N GLN A 100 28.60 11.52 -5.58
CA GLN A 100 28.91 10.66 -4.42
C GLN A 100 27.71 10.40 -3.49
N GLN A 101 26.47 10.70 -3.92
CA GLN A 101 25.30 10.50 -3.07
C GLN A 101 25.23 9.10 -2.45
N ASN A 102 24.78 9.04 -1.21
CA ASN A 102 24.43 7.78 -0.57
C ASN A 102 23.07 7.29 -1.09
N ILE A 103 23.02 6.10 -1.68
CA ILE A 103 21.77 5.52 -2.21
C ILE A 103 21.24 4.51 -1.22
N ILE A 104 19.92 4.59 -0.93
CA ILE A 104 19.18 3.59 -0.16
C ILE A 104 18.09 3.03 -1.07
N TRP A 105 17.99 1.72 -1.14
CA TRP A 105 16.94 1.04 -1.90
C TRP A 105 15.67 0.94 -1.07
N ASN A 106 14.54 1.35 -1.62
CA ASN A 106 13.22 1.19 -1.01
C ASN A 106 12.37 0.22 -1.83
N ILE A 107 12.33 -1.04 -1.40
CA ILE A 107 11.66 -2.13 -2.10
C ILE A 107 10.23 -2.23 -1.60
N ARG A 108 9.28 -1.98 -2.51
CA ARG A 108 7.84 -1.89 -2.23
C ARG A 108 7.03 -3.06 -2.79
N ARG A 109 7.68 -4.14 -3.22
CA ARG A 109 7.04 -5.30 -3.84
C ARG A 109 7.45 -6.58 -3.12
N SER A 110 6.45 -7.41 -2.78
CA SER A 110 6.65 -8.72 -2.14
C SER A 110 5.98 -9.86 -2.91
N SER A 111 5.25 -9.57 -4.01
CA SER A 111 4.58 -10.61 -4.76
C SER A 111 5.16 -10.75 -6.17
N PHE A 112 5.49 -11.98 -6.52
CA PHE A 112 5.96 -12.37 -7.84
C PHE A 112 5.14 -13.56 -8.31
N ARG A 113 4.61 -13.48 -9.53
CA ARG A 113 3.88 -14.61 -10.12
C ARG A 113 4.86 -15.75 -10.40
N PRO A 114 4.64 -16.97 -9.89
CA PRO A 114 5.58 -18.08 -10.03
C PRO A 114 5.89 -18.44 -11.49
N LYS A 115 4.96 -18.17 -12.41
CA LYS A 115 5.06 -18.53 -13.84
C LYS A 115 5.77 -17.48 -14.72
N GLU A 116 6.08 -16.28 -14.20
CA GLU A 116 6.72 -15.24 -14.99
C GLU A 116 8.26 -15.33 -14.89
N VAL A 117 8.88 -15.99 -15.86
CA VAL A 117 10.36 -16.11 -15.98
C VAL A 117 11.04 -14.75 -15.89
N TYR A 118 10.49 -13.72 -16.56
CA TYR A 118 11.00 -12.36 -16.51
C TYR A 118 11.10 -11.78 -15.08
N GLN A 119 10.16 -12.09 -14.19
CA GLN A 119 10.22 -11.60 -12.81
C GLN A 119 11.33 -12.30 -12.02
N LYS A 120 11.56 -13.60 -12.24
CA LYS A 120 12.66 -14.34 -11.60
C LYS A 120 14.02 -13.85 -12.07
N THR A 121 14.19 -13.63 -13.38
CA THR A 121 15.45 -13.08 -13.90
C THR A 121 15.73 -11.67 -13.40
N SER A 122 14.70 -10.83 -13.31
CA SER A 122 14.80 -9.50 -12.69
C SER A 122 15.24 -9.58 -11.23
N LEU A 123 14.66 -10.49 -10.42
CA LEU A 123 15.05 -10.68 -9.03
C LEU A 123 16.50 -11.15 -8.89
N LEU A 124 16.94 -12.10 -9.71
CA LEU A 124 18.33 -12.58 -9.71
C LEU A 124 19.29 -11.46 -10.09
N PHE A 125 18.95 -10.67 -11.12
CA PHE A 125 19.74 -9.50 -11.51
C PHE A 125 19.88 -8.50 -10.35
N PHE A 126 18.77 -8.10 -9.73
CA PHE A 126 18.81 -7.17 -8.60
C PHE A 126 19.47 -7.77 -7.35
N GLY A 127 19.36 -9.09 -7.14
CA GLY A 127 20.08 -9.80 -6.10
C GLY A 127 21.59 -9.69 -6.28
N LEU A 128 22.11 -9.97 -7.47
CA LEU A 128 23.51 -9.81 -7.81
C LEU A 128 23.94 -8.34 -7.73
N PHE A 129 23.15 -7.43 -8.31
CA PHE A 129 23.43 -5.99 -8.27
C PHE A 129 23.50 -5.46 -6.83
N SER A 130 22.64 -5.93 -5.92
CA SER A 130 22.67 -5.53 -4.52
C SER A 130 23.99 -5.91 -3.81
N LYS A 131 24.55 -7.07 -4.16
CA LYS A 131 25.86 -7.52 -3.61
C LYS A 131 27.02 -6.66 -4.10
N ILE A 132 26.98 -6.22 -5.35
CA ILE A 132 28.00 -5.33 -5.93
C ILE A 132 27.85 -3.93 -5.36
N ALA A 133 26.62 -3.39 -5.36
CA ALA A 133 26.36 -2.03 -4.91
C ALA A 133 26.48 -1.85 -3.39
N ARG A 134 26.28 -2.91 -2.61
CA ARG A 134 26.33 -2.94 -1.12
C ARG A 134 25.54 -1.81 -0.46
N THR A 135 24.46 -1.36 -1.11
CA THR A 135 23.62 -0.27 -0.61
C THR A 135 22.68 -0.74 0.48
N PRO A 136 22.34 0.11 1.46
CA PRO A 136 21.29 -0.18 2.44
C PRO A 136 19.92 -0.43 1.76
N ILE A 137 19.11 -1.33 2.35
CA ILE A 137 17.82 -1.72 1.77
C ILE A 137 16.70 -1.57 2.80
N ILE A 138 15.64 -0.87 2.44
CA ILE A 138 14.37 -0.82 3.17
C ILE A 138 13.35 -1.71 2.45
N TYR A 139 12.77 -2.65 3.17
CA TYR A 139 11.65 -3.48 2.70
C TYR A 139 10.33 -3.01 3.31
N CYS A 140 9.26 -2.98 2.54
CA CYS A 140 7.95 -2.57 3.04
C CYS A 140 7.22 -3.65 3.86
N ALA A 141 7.73 -4.87 3.89
CA ALA A 141 7.06 -6.03 4.46
C ALA A 141 8.08 -7.14 4.79
N TYR A 142 7.82 -7.95 5.81
CA TYR A 142 8.64 -9.13 6.13
C TYR A 142 8.65 -10.14 4.98
N GLN A 143 7.50 -10.30 4.32
CA GLN A 143 7.42 -11.16 3.14
C GLN A 143 8.28 -10.63 1.98
N ALA A 144 8.39 -9.31 1.81
CA ALA A 144 9.27 -8.71 0.82
C ALA A 144 10.73 -9.07 1.11
N GLU A 145 11.19 -8.83 2.34
CA GLU A 145 12.55 -9.19 2.76
C GLU A 145 12.83 -10.69 2.54
N LYS A 146 11.94 -11.57 3.02
CA LYS A 146 12.08 -13.03 2.90
C LYS A 146 12.24 -13.48 1.44
N ILE A 147 11.43 -12.93 0.53
CA ILE A 147 11.52 -13.27 -0.90
C ILE A 147 12.83 -12.78 -1.49
N HIS A 148 13.20 -11.52 -1.27
CA HIS A 148 14.42 -10.95 -1.84
C HIS A 148 15.68 -11.65 -1.32
N ASN A 149 15.72 -12.01 -0.04
CA ASN A 149 16.82 -12.79 0.53
C ASN A 149 16.99 -14.17 -0.13
N ARG A 150 15.90 -14.84 -0.55
CA ARG A 150 15.96 -16.10 -1.31
C ARG A 150 16.59 -15.93 -2.69
N TYR A 151 16.48 -14.75 -3.30
CA TYR A 151 17.11 -14.42 -4.59
C TYR A 151 18.48 -13.75 -4.44
N GLY A 152 19.08 -13.86 -3.26
CA GLY A 152 20.46 -13.49 -3.02
C GLY A 152 20.72 -12.00 -2.86
N PHE A 153 19.74 -11.22 -2.42
CA PHE A 153 19.97 -9.82 -2.06
C PHE A 153 20.98 -9.69 -0.93
N HIS A 154 21.70 -8.57 -0.94
CA HIS A 154 22.75 -8.30 0.05
C HIS A 154 22.17 -8.23 1.46
N LYS A 155 22.83 -8.95 2.40
CA LYS A 155 22.42 -9.02 3.82
C LYS A 155 23.10 -7.96 4.70
N GLY A 156 23.55 -6.84 4.12
CA GLY A 156 24.13 -5.72 4.88
C GLY A 156 23.09 -4.93 5.66
N LYS A 157 23.27 -3.62 5.76
CA LYS A 157 22.31 -2.75 6.45
C LYS A 157 20.94 -2.85 5.77
N SER A 158 19.96 -3.51 6.41
CA SER A 158 18.58 -3.59 5.93
C SER A 158 17.60 -3.44 7.07
N ALA A 159 16.39 -2.97 6.75
CA ALA A 159 15.27 -2.90 7.68
C ALA A 159 13.95 -3.22 6.99
N VAL A 160 13.01 -3.79 7.75
CA VAL A 160 11.61 -3.87 7.36
C VAL A 160 10.89 -2.69 8.01
N ILE A 161 10.42 -1.75 7.19
CA ILE A 161 9.64 -0.59 7.65
C ILE A 161 8.25 -0.69 7.04
N GLN A 162 7.31 -1.15 7.87
CA GLN A 162 5.93 -1.36 7.49
C GLN A 162 5.17 -0.04 7.32
N ASN A 163 4.13 -0.06 6.45
CA ASN A 163 3.29 1.11 6.21
C ASN A 163 2.24 1.26 7.31
N ARG A 164 2.53 2.03 8.34
CA ARG A 164 1.54 2.41 9.35
C ARG A 164 0.85 3.68 8.89
N LEU A 165 -0.45 3.62 8.62
CA LEU A 165 -1.15 4.69 7.87
C LEU A 165 -2.19 5.47 8.70
N ALA A 166 -2.30 5.23 10.01
CA ALA A 166 -3.43 5.67 10.82
C ALA A 166 -3.66 7.20 10.88
N LYS A 167 -2.61 8.01 10.81
CA LYS A 167 -2.72 9.47 11.07
C LYS A 167 -3.62 10.26 10.10
N LYS A 168 -3.92 9.75 8.89
CA LYS A 168 -4.71 10.49 7.88
C LYS A 168 -6.15 10.04 7.69
N LEU A 169 -6.56 8.98 8.35
CA LEU A 169 -7.97 8.59 8.33
C LEU A 169 -8.71 9.49 9.32
N GLN A 170 -9.22 10.61 8.83
CA GLN A 170 -10.06 11.50 9.64
C GLN A 170 -11.38 10.75 9.92
N LEU A 171 -11.51 10.25 11.15
CA LEU A 171 -12.75 9.62 11.63
C LEU A 171 -13.83 10.66 11.96
N ASN A 172 -13.58 11.94 11.69
CA ASN A 172 -14.49 13.04 11.97
C ASN A 172 -15.62 13.09 10.92
N ASN A 173 -16.86 13.15 11.40
CA ASN A 173 -18.09 13.30 10.58
C ASN A 173 -18.52 12.08 9.75
N VAL A 174 -18.39 10.88 10.28
CA VAL A 174 -18.81 9.62 9.60
C VAL A 174 -20.20 9.16 10.05
N ASN A 175 -21.12 10.08 10.29
CA ASN A 175 -22.45 9.74 10.82
C ASN A 175 -23.42 9.22 9.75
N ILE A 176 -23.11 9.38 8.47
CA ILE A 176 -24.00 8.98 7.36
C ILE A 176 -23.32 7.91 6.53
N SER A 177 -24.01 6.78 6.34
CA SER A 177 -23.57 5.75 5.39
C SER A 177 -23.62 6.28 3.97
N PRO A 178 -22.54 6.12 3.18
CA PRO A 178 -22.53 6.52 1.77
C PRO A 178 -23.31 5.55 0.88
N ILE A 179 -23.77 4.43 1.44
CA ILE A 179 -24.53 3.37 0.77
C ILE A 179 -25.81 3.11 1.56
N GLU A 180 -26.91 3.02 0.86
CA GLU A 180 -28.19 2.63 1.45
C GLU A 180 -28.18 1.14 1.84
N GLY A 181 -28.71 0.83 3.02
CA GLY A 181 -28.80 -0.53 3.54
C GLY A 181 -27.49 -1.08 4.13
N LYS A 182 -27.47 -2.39 4.35
CA LYS A 182 -26.33 -3.13 4.91
C LYS A 182 -25.44 -3.67 3.81
N TYR A 183 -24.12 -3.69 4.03
CA TYR A 183 -23.22 -4.17 3.01
C TYR A 183 -21.95 -4.82 3.57
N ILE A 184 -21.38 -5.71 2.77
CA ILE A 184 -20.01 -6.17 2.86
C ILE A 184 -19.15 -5.38 1.88
N LEU A 185 -17.93 -5.03 2.27
CA LEU A 185 -17.05 -4.15 1.51
C LEU A 185 -15.87 -4.91 0.93
N TYR A 186 -15.60 -4.68 -0.35
CA TYR A 186 -14.35 -5.06 -0.99
C TYR A 186 -13.65 -3.83 -1.55
N ILE A 187 -12.33 -3.73 -1.31
CA ILE A 187 -11.51 -2.62 -1.84
C ILE A 187 -10.31 -3.19 -2.59
N GLY A 188 -10.30 -2.96 -3.88
CA GLY A 188 -9.22 -3.40 -4.76
C GLY A 188 -9.52 -3.21 -6.24
N ARG A 189 -8.46 -2.92 -7.00
CA ARG A 189 -8.55 -2.88 -8.47
C ARG A 189 -8.88 -4.28 -9.01
N TYR A 190 -9.58 -4.37 -10.13
CA TYR A 190 -9.77 -5.64 -10.83
C TYR A 190 -8.41 -6.15 -11.33
N ASN A 191 -7.83 -7.06 -10.61
CA ASN A 191 -6.53 -7.68 -10.92
C ASN A 191 -6.49 -9.06 -10.27
N HIS A 192 -5.95 -10.04 -10.95
CA HIS A 192 -5.81 -11.41 -10.45
C HIS A 192 -5.19 -11.48 -9.04
N ALA A 193 -4.16 -10.66 -8.76
CA ALA A 193 -3.51 -10.64 -7.44
C ALA A 193 -4.47 -10.32 -6.29
N LYS A 194 -5.56 -9.59 -6.57
CA LYS A 194 -6.58 -9.20 -5.60
C LYS A 194 -7.70 -10.23 -5.42
N GLY A 195 -7.69 -11.34 -6.18
CA GLY A 195 -8.62 -12.46 -6.06
C GLY A 195 -10.08 -12.12 -6.40
N PRO A 196 -10.36 -11.47 -7.54
CA PRO A 196 -11.74 -11.15 -7.94
C PRO A 196 -12.61 -12.40 -8.13
N ASP A 197 -12.04 -13.49 -8.60
CA ASP A 197 -12.68 -14.79 -8.73
C ASP A 197 -13.14 -15.34 -7.37
N ARG A 198 -12.28 -15.26 -6.34
CA ARG A 198 -12.66 -15.65 -4.97
C ARG A 198 -13.78 -14.78 -4.42
N LEU A 199 -13.72 -13.45 -4.68
CA LEU A 199 -14.76 -12.52 -4.25
C LEU A 199 -16.11 -12.91 -4.82
N VAL A 200 -16.18 -13.13 -6.16
CA VAL A 200 -17.40 -13.49 -6.86
C VAL A 200 -17.97 -14.82 -6.36
N GLU A 201 -17.14 -15.84 -6.19
CA GLU A 201 -17.59 -17.14 -5.69
C GLU A 201 -18.16 -17.06 -4.24
N ILE A 202 -17.53 -16.26 -3.36
CA ILE A 202 -18.02 -16.04 -2.00
C ILE A 202 -19.35 -15.29 -2.04
N ALA A 203 -19.44 -14.24 -2.85
CA ALA A 203 -20.67 -13.45 -2.99
C ALA A 203 -21.83 -14.29 -3.53
N GLN A 204 -21.59 -15.16 -4.53
CA GLN A 204 -22.61 -16.08 -5.08
C GLN A 204 -23.15 -17.06 -4.06
N LYS A 205 -22.35 -17.47 -3.07
CA LYS A 205 -22.80 -18.38 -2.01
C LYS A 205 -23.54 -17.67 -0.89
N LEU A 206 -23.21 -16.40 -0.65
CA LEU A 206 -23.68 -15.65 0.53
C LEU A 206 -24.87 -14.75 0.24
N LEU A 207 -24.79 -13.89 -0.80
CA LEU A 207 -25.77 -12.83 -1.03
C LEU A 207 -27.18 -13.32 -1.34
N PRO A 208 -27.39 -14.39 -2.15
CA PRO A 208 -28.75 -14.87 -2.41
C PRO A 208 -29.51 -15.33 -1.15
N LYS A 209 -28.79 -15.67 -0.08
CA LYS A 209 -29.36 -16.03 1.23
C LYS A 209 -29.56 -14.83 2.14
N ASN A 210 -29.02 -13.67 1.77
CA ASN A 210 -29.01 -12.44 2.57
C ASN A 210 -29.50 -11.25 1.72
N PRO A 211 -30.80 -11.21 1.32
CA PRO A 211 -31.32 -10.24 0.36
C PRO A 211 -31.24 -8.77 0.83
N LEU A 212 -31.08 -8.53 2.13
CA LEU A 212 -30.93 -7.20 2.72
C LEU A 212 -29.48 -6.67 2.67
N TYR A 213 -28.54 -7.46 2.13
CA TYR A 213 -27.12 -7.11 2.04
C TYR A 213 -26.69 -6.89 0.60
N SER A 214 -25.82 -5.91 0.42
CA SER A 214 -25.14 -5.64 -0.84
C SER A 214 -23.64 -5.94 -0.75
N LEU A 215 -23.03 -6.27 -1.89
CA LEU A 215 -21.58 -6.24 -2.08
C LEU A 215 -21.18 -4.87 -2.64
N VAL A 216 -20.45 -4.09 -1.88
CA VAL A 216 -19.87 -2.82 -2.34
C VAL A 216 -18.44 -3.03 -2.76
N ILE A 217 -18.11 -2.68 -4.00
CA ILE A 217 -16.80 -2.82 -4.61
C ILE A 217 -16.23 -1.43 -4.90
N ALA A 218 -15.16 -1.05 -4.22
CA ALA A 218 -14.39 0.16 -4.48
C ALA A 218 -13.04 -0.18 -5.13
N GLY A 219 -12.75 0.40 -6.28
CA GLY A 219 -11.52 0.21 -7.03
C GLY A 219 -11.74 0.23 -8.53
N SER A 220 -10.71 0.56 -9.29
CA SER A 220 -10.77 0.66 -10.75
C SER A 220 -10.79 -0.71 -11.44
N GLY A 221 -11.27 -0.72 -12.67
CA GLY A 221 -11.22 -1.86 -13.59
C GLY A 221 -12.35 -2.88 -13.43
N TRP A 222 -13.30 -2.66 -12.53
CA TRP A 222 -14.53 -3.44 -12.42
C TRP A 222 -15.60 -2.90 -13.36
N THR A 223 -16.31 -3.81 -14.05
CA THR A 223 -17.46 -3.47 -14.91
C THR A 223 -18.63 -4.39 -14.58
N ASN A 224 -19.86 -4.00 -14.98
CA ASN A 224 -21.08 -4.78 -14.73
C ASN A 224 -21.07 -6.15 -15.43
N GLU A 225 -20.32 -6.31 -16.51
CA GLU A 225 -20.16 -7.57 -17.23
C GLU A 225 -19.35 -8.61 -16.43
N MET A 226 -18.52 -8.16 -15.50
CA MET A 226 -17.72 -9.03 -14.63
C MET A 226 -18.54 -9.56 -13.45
N ILE A 227 -19.72 -8.98 -13.19
CA ILE A 227 -20.61 -9.40 -12.10
C ILE A 227 -21.63 -10.40 -12.65
N PRO A 228 -21.73 -11.61 -12.05
CA PRO A 228 -22.74 -12.58 -12.41
C PRO A 228 -24.16 -12.00 -12.36
N TYR A 229 -25.02 -12.41 -13.30
CA TYR A 229 -26.35 -11.85 -13.44
C TYR A 229 -27.17 -11.86 -12.14
N ASN A 230 -27.11 -12.97 -11.40
CA ASN A 230 -27.81 -13.16 -10.14
C ASN A 230 -27.27 -12.31 -8.97
N LEU A 231 -26.18 -11.59 -9.16
CA LEU A 231 -25.60 -10.69 -8.16
C LEU A 231 -25.70 -9.21 -8.53
N LYS A 232 -26.15 -8.88 -9.75
CA LYS A 232 -26.12 -7.50 -10.25
C LYS A 232 -26.93 -6.54 -9.39
N GLU A 233 -28.11 -6.95 -8.93
CA GLU A 233 -28.99 -6.12 -8.09
C GLU A 233 -28.45 -5.92 -6.67
N GLN A 234 -27.62 -6.86 -6.19
CA GLN A 234 -26.97 -6.79 -4.88
C GLN A 234 -25.51 -6.29 -4.93
N THR A 235 -25.03 -5.79 -6.07
CA THR A 235 -23.66 -5.32 -6.22
C THR A 235 -23.59 -3.86 -6.62
N VAL A 236 -22.84 -3.07 -5.85
CA VAL A 236 -22.58 -1.64 -6.11
C VAL A 236 -21.13 -1.45 -6.50
N LEU A 237 -20.88 -0.98 -7.72
CA LEU A 237 -19.55 -0.65 -8.23
C LEU A 237 -19.29 0.84 -8.11
N LEU A 238 -18.34 1.23 -7.25
CA LEU A 238 -18.03 2.64 -6.96
C LEU A 238 -16.86 3.20 -7.78
N GLY A 239 -16.09 2.34 -8.48
CA GLY A 239 -14.87 2.79 -9.12
C GLY A 239 -13.85 3.33 -8.12
N ASN A 240 -13.11 4.37 -8.52
CA ASN A 240 -12.16 5.04 -7.62
C ASN A 240 -12.87 5.97 -6.65
N VAL A 241 -12.74 5.74 -5.36
CA VAL A 241 -13.35 6.54 -4.29
C VAL A 241 -12.30 7.42 -3.63
N LYS A 242 -12.60 8.69 -3.42
CA LYS A 242 -11.74 9.65 -2.69
C LYS A 242 -11.90 9.52 -1.17
N GLU A 243 -13.14 9.49 -0.70
CA GLU A 243 -13.50 9.43 0.72
C GLU A 243 -13.83 7.96 1.10
N ILE A 244 -12.80 7.21 1.47
CA ILE A 244 -12.91 5.77 1.74
C ILE A 244 -13.37 5.46 3.17
N VAL A 245 -13.14 6.35 4.13
CA VAL A 245 -13.41 6.14 5.56
C VAL A 245 -14.88 5.82 5.83
N PRO A 246 -15.87 6.54 5.26
CA PRO A 246 -17.28 6.21 5.45
C PRO A 246 -17.64 4.78 5.02
N LEU A 247 -17.00 4.29 3.93
CA LEU A 247 -17.24 2.92 3.47
C LEU A 247 -16.75 1.89 4.48
N TYR A 248 -15.58 2.08 5.08
CA TYR A 248 -15.09 1.18 6.13
C TYR A 248 -15.96 1.23 7.38
N THR A 249 -16.28 2.44 7.85
CA THR A 249 -16.99 2.64 9.13
C THR A 249 -18.36 2.01 9.14
N HIS A 250 -19.08 2.03 8.02
CA HIS A 250 -20.44 1.51 7.92
C HIS A 250 -20.54 0.07 7.39
N ALA A 251 -19.45 -0.48 6.84
CA ALA A 251 -19.44 -1.87 6.38
C ALA A 251 -19.65 -2.86 7.53
N THR A 252 -20.40 -3.91 7.27
CA THR A 252 -20.53 -5.05 8.20
C THR A 252 -19.20 -5.78 8.33
N ALA A 253 -18.50 -5.95 7.21
CA ALA A 253 -17.13 -6.48 7.17
C ALA A 253 -16.39 -6.03 5.91
N LEU A 254 -15.06 -5.91 6.00
CA LEU A 254 -14.18 -5.92 4.84
C LEU A 254 -13.89 -7.38 4.45
N VAL A 255 -14.06 -7.70 3.17
CA VAL A 255 -13.66 -8.98 2.58
C VAL A 255 -12.31 -8.85 1.88
N PHE A 256 -11.33 -9.67 2.29
CA PHE A 256 -9.97 -9.63 1.78
C PHE A 256 -9.63 -10.94 1.08
N THR A 257 -9.73 -10.95 -0.26
CA THR A 257 -9.63 -12.15 -1.09
C THR A 257 -8.31 -12.29 -1.83
N SER A 258 -7.35 -11.39 -1.61
CA SER A 258 -6.08 -11.33 -2.34
C SER A 258 -5.31 -12.65 -2.33
N TYR A 259 -4.73 -13.00 -3.48
CA TYR A 259 -3.76 -14.10 -3.60
C TYR A 259 -2.36 -13.68 -3.16
N THR A 260 -1.98 -12.44 -3.48
CA THR A 260 -0.63 -11.93 -3.18
C THR A 260 -0.67 -10.45 -2.84
N GLU A 261 0.04 -10.12 -1.75
CA GLU A 261 0.23 -8.74 -1.29
C GLU A 261 1.67 -8.53 -0.81
N GLY A 262 2.03 -7.27 -0.64
CA GLY A 262 3.16 -6.88 0.20
C GLY A 262 2.70 -6.63 1.62
N TYR A 263 2.41 -5.37 1.85
CA TYR A 263 1.76 -4.86 3.05
C TYR A 263 0.38 -4.32 2.63
N PRO A 264 -0.71 -5.07 2.86
CA PRO A 264 -2.04 -4.68 2.39
C PRO A 264 -2.62 -3.52 3.22
N ASN A 265 -2.50 -2.30 2.70
CA ASN A 265 -2.98 -1.09 3.37
C ASN A 265 -4.46 -1.15 3.73
N VAL A 266 -5.28 -1.80 2.90
CA VAL A 266 -6.73 -1.94 3.13
C VAL A 266 -7.07 -2.62 4.46
N LEU A 267 -6.19 -3.50 4.98
CA LEU A 267 -6.37 -4.13 6.29
C LEU A 267 -6.10 -3.13 7.43
N VAL A 268 -5.05 -2.31 7.28
CA VAL A 268 -4.75 -1.24 8.24
C VAL A 268 -5.86 -0.20 8.26
N GLU A 269 -6.33 0.21 7.08
CA GLU A 269 -7.43 1.16 6.92
C GLU A 269 -8.72 0.64 7.57
N ALA A 270 -9.07 -0.62 7.32
CA ALA A 270 -10.22 -1.26 7.96
C ALA A 270 -10.06 -1.33 9.48
N ALA A 271 -8.88 -1.74 9.97
CA ALA A 271 -8.62 -1.87 11.40
C ALA A 271 -8.77 -0.54 12.14
N VAL A 272 -8.23 0.56 11.60
CA VAL A 272 -8.34 1.89 12.23
C VAL A 272 -9.75 2.48 12.17
N CYS A 273 -10.59 1.98 11.24
CA CYS A 273 -12.02 2.31 11.18
C CYS A 273 -12.89 1.37 12.05
N GLY A 274 -12.30 0.39 12.74
CA GLY A 274 -13.04 -0.58 13.53
C GLY A 274 -13.90 -1.53 12.69
N THR A 275 -13.53 -1.74 11.43
CA THR A 275 -14.26 -2.62 10.50
C THR A 275 -13.84 -4.07 10.75
N PRO A 276 -14.77 -5.00 10.98
CA PRO A 276 -14.46 -6.42 11.00
C PRO A 276 -13.83 -6.86 9.68
N ILE A 277 -12.86 -7.78 9.73
CA ILE A 277 -12.14 -8.24 8.55
C ILE A 277 -12.25 -9.76 8.45
N VAL A 278 -12.66 -10.26 7.29
CA VAL A 278 -12.57 -11.68 6.95
C VAL A 278 -11.71 -11.80 5.70
N GLY A 279 -10.67 -12.62 5.75
CA GLY A 279 -9.72 -12.70 4.64
C GLY A 279 -8.94 -13.99 4.52
N PHE A 280 -8.27 -14.15 3.37
CA PHE A 280 -7.22 -15.17 3.19
C PHE A 280 -5.86 -14.59 3.55
N ALA A 281 -4.94 -15.43 4.01
CA ALA A 281 -3.58 -15.01 4.27
C ALA A 281 -2.86 -14.63 2.97
N ALA A 282 -2.39 -13.38 2.86
CA ALA A 282 -1.61 -12.89 1.74
C ALA A 282 -0.63 -11.79 2.18
N GLY A 283 0.65 -11.93 1.81
CA GLY A 283 1.69 -10.99 2.25
C GLY A 283 1.81 -10.93 3.77
N ASP A 284 1.91 -9.71 4.29
CA ASP A 284 2.00 -9.45 5.73
C ASP A 284 0.62 -9.40 6.43
N SER A 285 -0.48 -9.86 5.80
CA SER A 285 -1.79 -9.86 6.45
C SER A 285 -1.81 -10.58 7.82
N PRO A 286 -1.06 -11.71 8.05
CA PRO A 286 -1.01 -12.32 9.37
C PRO A 286 -0.41 -11.40 10.43
N SER A 287 0.66 -10.67 10.12
CA SER A 287 1.28 -9.75 11.07
C SER A 287 0.44 -8.50 11.34
N ILE A 288 -0.29 -8.01 10.32
CA ILE A 288 -1.19 -6.87 10.48
C ILE A 288 -2.38 -7.22 11.39
N LEU A 289 -2.93 -8.42 11.24
CA LEU A 289 -4.13 -8.84 11.98
C LEU A 289 -3.82 -9.54 13.30
N ALA A 290 -2.55 -9.82 13.62
CA ALA A 290 -2.16 -10.51 14.86
C ALA A 290 -2.71 -9.82 16.12
N ASP A 291 -2.69 -8.49 16.14
CA ASP A 291 -3.13 -7.66 17.28
C ASP A 291 -4.50 -7.00 17.05
N TYR A 292 -5.18 -7.33 15.94
CA TYR A 292 -6.49 -6.78 15.63
C TYR A 292 -7.61 -7.76 15.95
N SER A 293 -8.32 -7.51 17.07
CA SER A 293 -9.33 -8.42 17.61
C SER A 293 -10.54 -8.70 16.73
N LEU A 294 -10.78 -7.90 15.68
CA LEU A 294 -11.85 -8.06 14.70
C LEU A 294 -11.35 -8.57 13.35
N GLY A 295 -10.10 -9.04 13.29
CA GLY A 295 -9.49 -9.58 12.08
C GLY A 295 -9.45 -11.10 12.10
N ASN A 296 -9.96 -11.74 11.04
CA ASN A 296 -10.02 -13.19 10.90
C ASN A 296 -9.44 -13.65 9.56
N LEU A 297 -8.36 -14.42 9.60
CA LEU A 297 -7.78 -15.06 8.41
C LEU A 297 -8.18 -16.54 8.39
N VAL A 298 -8.76 -16.97 7.29
CA VAL A 298 -9.27 -18.33 7.10
C VAL A 298 -8.51 -19.08 6.00
N ALA A 299 -8.54 -20.41 6.08
CA ALA A 299 -7.86 -21.27 5.14
C ALA A 299 -8.73 -21.67 3.94
N SER A 300 -10.05 -21.76 4.12
CA SER A 300 -10.97 -22.27 3.11
C SER A 300 -12.06 -21.23 2.75
N LYS A 301 -12.65 -21.36 1.56
CA LYS A 301 -13.84 -20.56 1.16
C LYS A 301 -15.06 -20.90 2.01
N GLN A 302 -15.15 -22.12 2.53
CA GLN A 302 -16.23 -22.53 3.41
C GLN A 302 -16.16 -21.78 4.74
N ASP A 303 -14.98 -21.73 5.39
CA ASP A 303 -14.76 -20.96 6.61
C ASP A 303 -14.99 -19.48 6.38
N PHE A 304 -14.58 -18.97 5.20
CA PHE A 304 -14.83 -17.58 4.82
C PHE A 304 -16.31 -17.23 4.82
N CYS A 305 -17.14 -18.06 4.16
CA CYS A 305 -18.58 -17.87 4.13
C CYS A 305 -19.19 -18.01 5.53
N ALA A 306 -18.73 -18.96 6.35
CA ALA A 306 -19.23 -19.16 7.71
C ALA A 306 -18.94 -17.93 8.60
N GLN A 307 -17.72 -17.40 8.55
CA GLN A 307 -17.33 -16.21 9.31
C GLN A 307 -18.11 -14.95 8.87
N LEU A 308 -18.32 -14.76 7.55
CA LEU A 308 -19.15 -13.65 7.06
C LEU A 308 -20.61 -13.81 7.47
N GLN A 309 -21.17 -15.02 7.37
CA GLN A 309 -22.54 -15.27 7.77
C GLN A 309 -22.73 -14.96 9.27
N GLN A 310 -21.79 -15.35 10.11
CA GLN A 310 -21.82 -15.00 11.53
C GLN A 310 -21.88 -13.48 11.76
N LEU A 311 -21.08 -12.69 11.02
CA LEU A 311 -21.12 -11.22 11.13
C LEU A 311 -22.39 -10.59 10.57
N ILE A 312 -23.03 -11.25 9.59
CA ILE A 312 -24.32 -10.84 9.03
C ILE A 312 -25.44 -11.09 10.04
N ASP A 313 -25.47 -12.27 10.65
CA ASP A 313 -26.50 -12.68 11.61
C ASP A 313 -26.36 -11.95 12.95
N GLN A 314 -25.12 -11.67 13.37
CA GLN A 314 -24.78 -11.02 14.62
C GLN A 314 -23.81 -9.87 14.41
N PRO A 315 -24.26 -8.72 13.89
CA PRO A 315 -23.41 -7.54 13.69
C PRO A 315 -22.80 -7.06 15.02
N LEU A 316 -21.53 -6.72 14.98
CA LEU A 316 -20.82 -6.25 16.18
C LEU A 316 -21.36 -4.90 16.67
N ALA A 317 -21.52 -4.78 18.00
CA ALA A 317 -21.94 -3.54 18.62
C ALA A 317 -20.97 -2.39 18.33
N PRO A 318 -21.46 -1.15 18.13
CA PRO A 318 -20.61 0.02 17.83
C PRO A 318 -19.46 0.22 18.83
N LYS A 319 -19.71 0.01 20.13
CA LYS A 319 -18.69 0.15 21.18
C LYS A 319 -17.53 -0.85 21.05
N VAL A 320 -17.80 -2.07 20.56
CA VAL A 320 -16.76 -3.08 20.30
C VAL A 320 -15.87 -2.63 19.15
N ARG A 321 -16.48 -2.13 18.07
CA ARG A 321 -15.78 -1.60 16.90
C ARG A 321 -14.94 -0.36 17.25
N GLU A 322 -15.50 0.56 18.03
CA GLU A 322 -14.78 1.76 18.49
C GLU A 322 -13.55 1.40 19.35
N THR A 323 -13.69 0.44 20.26
CA THR A 323 -12.58 -0.02 21.10
C THR A 323 -11.47 -0.63 20.26
N ALA A 324 -11.80 -1.46 19.26
CA ALA A 324 -10.83 -2.04 18.35
C ALA A 324 -10.15 -0.97 17.48
N ALA A 325 -10.90 0.01 16.98
CA ALA A 325 -10.38 1.15 16.22
C ALA A 325 -9.35 1.96 17.02
N LYS A 326 -9.65 2.29 18.27
CA LYS A 326 -8.72 3.06 19.16
C LYS A 326 -7.39 2.32 19.34
N LYS A 327 -7.43 1.01 19.57
CA LYS A 327 -6.20 0.19 19.67
C LYS A 327 -5.44 0.16 18.36
N ALA A 328 -6.13 -0.01 17.23
CA ALA A 328 -5.53 -0.03 15.91
C ALA A 328 -4.90 1.32 15.54
N LEU A 329 -5.55 2.45 15.85
CA LEU A 329 -5.01 3.80 15.64
C LEU A 329 -3.67 4.00 16.34
N HIS A 330 -3.55 3.54 17.59
CA HIS A 330 -2.28 3.60 18.32
C HIS A 330 -1.22 2.68 17.73
N HIS A 331 -1.59 1.43 17.37
CA HIS A 331 -0.67 0.45 16.80
C HIS A 331 -0.15 0.86 15.41
N PHE A 332 -1.00 1.45 14.57
CA PHE A 332 -0.69 1.84 13.20
C PHE A 332 -0.36 3.33 13.02
N ASP A 333 0.08 4.03 14.06
CA ASP A 333 0.47 5.44 13.96
C ASP A 333 1.63 5.61 12.97
N PHE A 334 1.42 6.49 11.99
CA PHE A 334 2.41 6.79 10.95
C PHE A 334 3.71 7.39 11.50
N LYS A 335 3.66 8.03 12.66
CA LYS A 335 4.87 8.55 13.33
C LYS A 335 5.92 7.46 13.54
N GLN A 336 5.51 6.23 13.82
CA GLN A 336 6.45 5.11 13.98
C GLN A 336 7.11 4.73 12.65
N THR A 337 6.36 4.79 11.53
CA THR A 337 6.93 4.60 10.19
C THR A 337 7.92 5.72 9.86
N TYR A 338 7.53 6.98 10.08
CA TYR A 338 8.40 8.14 9.88
C TYR A 338 9.69 8.02 10.69
N GLN A 339 9.60 7.75 12.00
CA GLN A 339 10.77 7.62 12.87
C GLN A 339 11.71 6.51 12.40
N ALA A 340 11.18 5.35 12.01
CA ALA A 340 11.99 4.26 11.48
C ALA A 340 12.70 4.63 10.17
N TYR A 341 12.04 5.38 9.27
CA TYR A 341 12.69 5.92 8.08
C TYR A 341 13.76 6.95 8.42
N HIS A 342 13.46 7.89 9.33
CA HIS A 342 14.40 8.91 9.77
C HIS A 342 15.69 8.29 10.32
N ASP A 343 15.57 7.37 11.28
CA ASP A 343 16.71 6.74 11.95
C ASP A 343 17.52 5.84 11.01
N PHE A 344 16.87 5.22 10.03
CA PHE A 344 17.57 4.42 9.03
C PHE A 344 18.33 5.27 8.01
N ILE A 345 17.75 6.40 7.59
CA ILE A 345 18.32 7.31 6.59
C ILE A 345 19.40 8.21 7.19
N PHE A 346 19.19 8.67 8.42
CA PHE A 346 20.04 9.64 9.11
C PHE A 346 20.51 9.09 10.47
N PRO A 347 21.30 8.00 10.49
CA PRO A 347 21.77 7.34 11.70
C PRO A 347 22.65 8.25 12.57
#